data_7e2079fee69587f5d718c91c096b77fa
#
_entry.id   7e2079fee69587f5d718c91c096b77fa
#
_cell.length_a   1.000
_cell.length_b   1.000
_cell.length_c   1.000
_cell.angle_alpha   90.00
_cell.angle_beta   90.00
_cell.angle_gamma   90.00
#
_symmetry.space_group_name_H-M   'P 1'
#
loop_
_entity.id
_entity.type
_entity.pdbx_description
1 polymer ?
#
loop_
_entity_poly.entity_id
_entity_poly.type
_entity_poly.pdbx_seq_one_letter_code
_entity_poly.pdbx_strand_id
1 'polypeptide(L)'
;MKRSALILAALAVTLTLTGCGSRSIGNKIDDQFLGPEVASRISNAHADLSSPTSRIVVTSYNGVILLAGQTPRSELKDRAAQTARGVQGVKKVYNELQVQQPASLLARSNDSLLTTKIKTQMLADSSVPSARVKVVTENGIV
;
A
#
# COMPACT_ATOMS: atom_id res chain seq x y z
N MET A 1 -3.03 -42.00 32.81
CA MET A 1 -4.18 -41.09 32.72
C MET A 1 -3.80 -39.60 32.73
N LYS A 2 -2.81 -39.14 33.50
CA LYS A 2 -2.42 -37.69 33.53
C LYS A 2 -1.72 -37.19 32.25
N ARG A 3 -1.04 -38.04 31.50
CA ARG A 3 -0.33 -37.67 30.25
C ARG A 3 -1.26 -37.47 29.07
N SER A 4 -2.37 -38.18 29.00
CA SER A 4 -3.38 -38.05 27.94
C SER A 4 -4.23 -36.78 28.07
N ALA A 5 -4.47 -36.31 29.32
CA ALA A 5 -5.17 -35.05 29.56
C ALA A 5 -4.38 -33.81 29.15
N LEU A 6 -3.03 -33.85 29.28
CA LEU A 6 -2.14 -32.77 28.86
C LEU A 6 -2.05 -32.64 27.32
N ILE A 7 -2.12 -33.75 26.60
CA ILE A 7 -2.11 -33.74 25.11
C ILE A 7 -3.44 -33.22 24.58
N LEU A 8 -4.56 -33.54 25.20
CA LEU A 8 -5.89 -32.98 24.83
C LEU A 8 -6.00 -31.47 25.10
N ALA A 9 -5.39 -30.97 26.17
CA ALA A 9 -5.36 -29.56 26.49
C ALA A 9 -4.49 -28.76 25.51
N ALA A 10 -3.37 -29.34 25.05
CA ALA A 10 -2.51 -28.69 24.04
C ALA A 10 -3.16 -28.60 22.66
N LEU A 11 -4.04 -29.56 22.30
CA LEU A 11 -4.73 -29.58 21.00
C LEU A 11 -5.91 -28.58 20.94
N ALA A 12 -6.50 -28.22 22.08
CA ALA A 12 -7.62 -27.29 22.15
C ALA A 12 -7.22 -25.81 22.01
N VAL A 13 -5.93 -25.46 22.24
CA VAL A 13 -5.44 -24.06 22.16
C VAL A 13 -5.11 -23.64 20.73
N THR A 14 -4.98 -24.58 19.79
CA THR A 14 -4.57 -24.28 18.40
C THR A 14 -5.72 -23.88 17.46
N LEU A 15 -6.98 -23.88 17.89
CA LEU A 15 -8.15 -23.66 17.02
C LEU A 15 -8.78 -22.26 17.10
N THR A 16 -8.22 -21.29 17.83
CA THR A 16 -8.85 -19.98 17.99
C THR A 16 -8.18 -18.83 17.24
N LEU A 17 -7.34 -19.10 16.23
CA LEU A 17 -6.75 -18.07 15.36
C LEU A 17 -7.51 -17.91 14.04
N THR A 18 -8.85 -17.92 14.10
CA THR A 18 -9.65 -17.42 12.98
C THR A 18 -9.69 -15.89 13.05
N GLY A 19 -8.61 -15.24 12.62
CA GLY A 19 -8.62 -13.80 12.44
C GLY A 19 -9.63 -13.44 11.34
N CYS A 20 -10.71 -12.76 11.71
CA CYS A 20 -11.65 -12.13 10.77
C CYS A 20 -10.92 -11.05 9.97
N GLY A 21 -10.15 -11.44 8.97
CA GLY A 21 -9.63 -10.54 7.95
C GLY A 21 -10.56 -10.53 6.75
N SER A 22 -10.92 -9.37 6.23
CA SER A 22 -11.73 -9.21 5.03
C SER A 22 -11.05 -9.73 3.74
N ARG A 23 -9.89 -10.37 3.84
CA ARG A 23 -9.14 -11.00 2.76
C ARG A 23 -8.84 -12.45 3.08
N SER A 24 -8.83 -13.32 2.06
CA SER A 24 -8.23 -14.65 2.19
C SER A 24 -6.71 -14.52 2.43
N ILE A 25 -6.12 -15.54 3.07
CA ILE A 25 -4.66 -15.58 3.32
C ILE A 25 -3.89 -15.54 2.00
N GLY A 26 -4.36 -16.25 0.95
CA GLY A 26 -3.78 -16.22 -0.38
C GLY A 26 -3.73 -14.81 -0.97
N ASN A 27 -4.84 -14.10 -0.98
CA ASN A 27 -4.89 -12.72 -1.49
C ASN A 27 -3.99 -11.75 -0.72
N LYS A 28 -3.78 -11.96 0.58
CA LYS A 28 -2.85 -11.13 1.37
C LYS A 28 -1.40 -11.37 0.97
N ILE A 29 -1.04 -12.62 0.70
CA ILE A 29 0.30 -12.98 0.24
C ILE A 29 0.53 -12.42 -1.17
N ASP A 30 -0.42 -12.61 -2.08
CA ASP A 30 -0.34 -12.12 -3.46
C ASP A 30 -0.18 -10.58 -3.48
N ASP A 31 -0.98 -9.85 -2.70
CA ASP A 31 -0.88 -8.40 -2.61
C ASP A 31 0.44 -7.92 -2.01
N GLN A 32 1.02 -8.68 -1.08
CA GLN A 32 2.31 -8.34 -0.47
C GLN A 32 3.45 -8.33 -1.49
N PHE A 33 3.40 -9.18 -2.50
CA PHE A 33 4.39 -9.23 -3.58
C PHE A 33 4.00 -8.36 -4.78
N LEU A 34 2.72 -8.26 -5.10
CA LEU A 34 2.23 -7.55 -6.27
C LEU A 34 2.55 -6.04 -6.22
N GLY A 35 2.37 -5.39 -5.07
CA GLY A 35 2.69 -3.98 -4.91
C GLY A 35 4.15 -3.63 -5.21
N PRO A 36 5.13 -4.29 -4.57
CA PRO A 36 6.56 -4.13 -4.87
C PRO A 36 6.93 -4.46 -6.31
N GLU A 37 6.34 -5.51 -6.92
CA GLU A 37 6.59 -5.85 -8.32
C GLU A 37 6.12 -4.73 -9.25
N VAL A 38 4.90 -4.23 -9.07
CA VAL A 38 4.37 -3.11 -9.84
C VAL A 38 5.26 -1.88 -9.69
N ALA A 39 5.69 -1.55 -8.46
CA ALA A 39 6.59 -0.42 -8.20
C ALA A 39 7.94 -0.56 -8.93
N SER A 40 8.53 -1.76 -8.90
CA SER A 40 9.77 -2.07 -9.61
C SER A 40 9.59 -1.95 -11.13
N ARG A 41 8.51 -2.47 -11.69
CA ARG A 41 8.22 -2.36 -13.12
C ARG A 41 8.04 -0.91 -13.55
N ILE A 42 7.33 -0.10 -12.76
CA ILE A 42 7.14 1.33 -13.04
C ILE A 42 8.49 2.07 -13.02
N SER A 43 9.32 1.88 -11.99
CA SER A 43 10.62 2.56 -11.90
C SER A 43 11.57 2.19 -13.03
N ASN A 44 11.47 0.97 -13.56
CA ASN A 44 12.28 0.49 -14.67
C ASN A 44 11.72 0.89 -16.06
N ALA A 45 10.46 1.30 -16.14
CA ALA A 45 9.83 1.67 -17.41
C ALA A 45 10.35 3.00 -17.99
N HIS A 46 10.84 3.91 -17.14
CA HIS A 46 11.45 5.17 -17.54
C HIS A 46 12.27 5.73 -16.37
N ALA A 47 13.45 6.32 -16.68
CA ALA A 47 14.34 6.90 -15.66
C ALA A 47 13.63 7.95 -14.78
N ASP A 48 12.77 8.78 -15.37
CA ASP A 48 12.03 9.82 -14.65
C ASP A 48 10.84 9.29 -13.81
N LEU A 49 10.51 7.99 -13.87
CA LEU A 49 9.53 7.35 -13.00
C LEU A 49 10.12 6.89 -11.67
N SER A 50 11.41 7.13 -11.46
CA SER A 50 12.11 6.84 -10.22
C SER A 50 12.48 8.11 -9.45
N SER A 51 12.85 7.97 -8.17
CA SER A 51 13.38 9.08 -7.38
C SER A 51 14.75 9.53 -7.93
N PRO A 52 15.08 10.84 -7.95
CA PRO A 52 14.33 11.94 -7.32
C PRO A 52 13.24 12.57 -8.20
N THR A 53 13.14 12.20 -9.47
CA THR A 53 12.30 12.90 -10.48
C THR A 53 10.81 12.65 -10.27
N SER A 54 10.43 11.45 -9.87
CA SER A 54 9.05 11.10 -9.49
C SER A 54 8.99 10.49 -8.10
N ARG A 55 7.85 10.63 -7.46
CA ARG A 55 7.53 9.91 -6.22
C ARG A 55 6.22 9.17 -6.40
N ILE A 56 6.31 7.87 -6.57
CA ILE A 56 5.15 7.00 -6.82
C ILE A 56 5.00 6.02 -5.65
N VAL A 57 3.86 6.07 -4.99
CA VAL A 57 3.45 5.12 -3.97
C VAL A 57 2.48 4.14 -4.61
N VAL A 58 2.83 2.86 -4.58
CA VAL A 58 1.99 1.78 -5.07
C VAL A 58 1.35 1.06 -3.89
N THR A 59 0.04 0.89 -3.93
CA THR A 59 -0.71 0.13 -2.93
C THR A 59 -1.53 -0.93 -3.64
N SER A 60 -1.44 -2.18 -3.19
CA SER A 60 -2.19 -3.32 -3.72
C SER A 60 -3.26 -3.80 -2.73
N TYR A 61 -4.44 -4.13 -3.25
CA TYR A 61 -5.53 -4.74 -2.51
C TYR A 61 -6.37 -5.66 -3.41
N ASN A 62 -6.33 -6.98 -3.20
CA ASN A 62 -7.06 -7.98 -3.99
C ASN A 62 -6.80 -7.87 -5.50
N GLY A 63 -5.57 -7.52 -5.91
CA GLY A 63 -5.18 -7.32 -7.30
C GLY A 63 -5.60 -5.94 -7.86
N VAL A 64 -6.18 -5.08 -7.05
CA VAL A 64 -6.44 -3.68 -7.40
C VAL A 64 -5.25 -2.82 -6.99
N ILE A 65 -4.71 -2.05 -7.92
CA ILE A 65 -3.55 -1.17 -7.70
C ILE A 65 -4.02 0.28 -7.61
N LEU A 66 -3.56 0.97 -6.58
CA LEU A 66 -3.63 2.42 -6.46
C LEU A 66 -2.23 3.00 -6.67
N LEU A 67 -2.10 3.91 -7.62
CA LEU A 67 -0.91 4.75 -7.83
C LEU A 67 -1.20 6.14 -7.26
N ALA A 68 -0.45 6.55 -6.27
CA ALA A 68 -0.55 7.90 -5.67
C ALA A 68 0.83 8.55 -5.62
N GLY A 69 0.87 9.88 -5.60
CA GLY A 69 2.10 10.66 -5.55
C GLY A 69 2.25 11.60 -6.74
N GLN A 70 3.47 11.81 -7.23
CA GLN A 70 3.77 12.87 -8.19
C GLN A 70 4.69 12.41 -9.30
N THR A 71 4.43 12.94 -10.50
CA THR A 71 5.34 12.87 -11.65
C THR A 71 5.44 14.26 -12.30
N PRO A 72 6.57 14.60 -12.94
CA PRO A 72 6.74 15.94 -13.52
C PRO A 72 5.96 16.17 -14.82
N ARG A 73 5.47 15.12 -15.47
CA ARG A 73 4.81 15.19 -16.79
C ARG A 73 3.65 14.21 -16.90
N SER A 74 2.63 14.58 -17.67
CA SER A 74 1.44 13.75 -17.91
C SER A 74 1.75 12.42 -18.61
N GLU A 75 2.71 12.41 -19.55
CA GLU A 75 3.12 11.18 -20.25
C GLU A 75 3.67 10.13 -19.28
N LEU A 76 4.36 10.58 -18.22
CA LEU A 76 4.88 9.69 -17.18
C LEU A 76 3.77 9.11 -16.31
N LYS A 77 2.73 9.92 -16.00
CA LYS A 77 1.53 9.47 -15.31
C LYS A 77 0.85 8.37 -16.11
N ASP A 78 0.68 8.54 -17.41
CA ASP A 78 0.02 7.56 -18.28
C ASP A 78 0.89 6.30 -18.45
N ARG A 79 2.20 6.47 -18.61
CA ARG A 79 3.15 5.35 -18.70
C ARG A 79 3.17 4.51 -17.43
N ALA A 80 3.15 5.12 -16.26
CA ALA A 80 3.08 4.41 -14.99
C ALA A 80 1.80 3.55 -14.90
N ALA A 81 0.65 4.10 -15.29
CA ALA A 81 -0.60 3.35 -15.31
C ALA A 81 -0.61 2.20 -16.32
N GLN A 82 -0.07 2.43 -17.53
CA GLN A 82 0.06 1.36 -18.53
C GLN A 82 0.96 0.23 -18.04
N THR A 83 2.12 0.57 -17.48
CA THR A 83 3.05 -0.41 -16.93
C THR A 83 2.40 -1.23 -15.81
N ALA A 84 1.69 -0.57 -14.90
CA ALA A 84 0.97 -1.26 -13.82
C ALA A 84 -0.07 -2.25 -14.35
N ARG A 85 -0.84 -1.87 -15.38
CA ARG A 85 -1.86 -2.75 -16.00
C ARG A 85 -1.25 -4.00 -16.66
N GLY A 86 -0.01 -3.91 -17.12
CA GLY A 86 0.71 -5.01 -17.76
C GLY A 86 1.30 -6.03 -16.79
N VAL A 87 1.23 -5.81 -15.49
CA VAL A 87 1.77 -6.75 -14.49
C VAL A 87 0.77 -7.87 -14.23
N GLN A 88 1.27 -9.10 -14.24
CA GLN A 88 0.44 -10.27 -13.97
C GLN A 88 -0.19 -10.21 -12.57
N GLY A 89 -1.46 -10.52 -12.45
CA GLY A 89 -2.21 -10.45 -11.19
C GLY A 89 -2.90 -9.10 -10.95
N VAL A 90 -2.60 -8.06 -11.75
CA VAL A 90 -3.29 -6.78 -11.69
C VAL A 90 -4.65 -6.88 -12.38
N LYS A 91 -5.73 -6.61 -11.64
CA LYS A 91 -7.11 -6.63 -12.13
C LYS A 91 -7.61 -5.22 -12.50
N LYS A 92 -7.16 -4.22 -11.76
CA LYS A 92 -7.58 -2.83 -11.96
C LYS A 92 -6.51 -1.86 -11.44
N VAL A 93 -6.36 -0.71 -12.10
CA VAL A 93 -5.45 0.36 -11.69
C VAL A 93 -6.22 1.66 -11.53
N TYR A 94 -6.13 2.26 -10.35
CA TYR A 94 -6.52 3.63 -10.07
C TYR A 94 -5.28 4.52 -10.12
N ASN A 95 -5.28 5.51 -10.98
CA ASN A 95 -4.13 6.39 -11.21
C ASN A 95 -4.42 7.80 -10.68
N GLU A 96 -4.07 8.00 -9.41
CA GLU A 96 -4.23 9.25 -8.67
C GLU A 96 -2.90 10.05 -8.60
N LEU A 97 -1.98 9.77 -9.55
CA LEU A 97 -0.75 10.55 -9.66
C LEU A 97 -1.07 12.01 -10.05
N GLN A 98 -0.44 12.94 -9.34
CA GLN A 98 -0.50 14.36 -9.67
C GLN A 98 0.67 14.74 -10.58
N VAL A 99 0.40 15.61 -11.57
CA VAL A 99 1.47 16.16 -12.44
C VAL A 99 2.05 17.39 -11.75
N GLN A 100 3.13 17.17 -11.01
CA GLN A 100 3.82 18.21 -10.24
C GLN A 100 5.31 17.89 -10.13
N GLN A 101 6.13 18.92 -9.91
CA GLN A 101 7.52 18.71 -9.55
C GLN A 101 7.64 18.02 -8.19
N PRO A 102 8.60 17.11 -8.00
CA PRO A 102 8.78 16.43 -6.72
C PRO A 102 9.00 17.40 -5.58
N ALA A 103 8.39 17.10 -4.44
CA ALA A 103 8.52 17.92 -3.24
C ALA A 103 9.98 18.02 -2.77
N SER A 104 10.36 19.19 -2.25
CA SER A 104 11.64 19.40 -1.59
C SER A 104 11.77 18.51 -0.36
N LEU A 105 13.00 18.30 0.15
CA LEU A 105 13.23 17.52 1.38
C LEU A 105 12.45 18.09 2.57
N LEU A 106 12.35 19.41 2.67
CA LEU A 106 11.61 20.09 3.73
C LEU A 106 10.09 19.83 3.62
N ALA A 107 9.55 19.92 2.39
CA ALA A 107 8.14 19.60 2.14
C ALA A 107 7.82 18.13 2.46
N ARG A 108 8.71 17.20 2.09
CA ARG A 108 8.56 15.76 2.44
C ARG A 108 8.55 15.51 3.94
N SER A 109 9.37 16.25 4.70
CA SER A 109 9.37 16.17 6.17
C SER A 109 8.03 16.61 6.73
N ASN A 110 7.47 17.72 6.25
CA ASN A 110 6.16 18.22 6.65
C ASN A 110 5.05 17.23 6.26
N ASP A 111 5.10 16.63 5.06
CA ASP A 111 4.15 15.62 4.61
C ASP A 111 4.17 14.38 5.53
N SER A 112 5.35 13.96 5.97
CA SER A 112 5.51 12.85 6.92
C SER A 112 4.86 13.17 8.28
N LEU A 113 5.07 14.37 8.80
CA LEU A 113 4.43 14.83 10.03
C LEU A 113 2.91 14.90 9.91
N LEU A 114 2.41 15.40 8.77
CA LEU A 114 0.98 15.47 8.49
C LEU A 114 0.36 14.07 8.40
N THR A 115 1.00 13.14 7.69
CA THR A 115 0.57 11.74 7.62
C THR A 115 0.49 11.12 9.03
N THR A 116 1.50 11.34 9.87
CA THR A 116 1.53 10.82 11.25
C THR A 116 0.39 11.40 12.07
N LYS A 117 0.16 12.71 12.00
CA LYS A 117 -0.92 13.38 12.71
C LYS A 117 -2.30 12.83 12.32
N ILE A 118 -2.54 12.69 11.03
CA ILE A 118 -3.81 12.13 10.51
C ILE A 118 -4.01 10.69 11.01
N LYS A 119 -2.98 9.83 10.88
CA LYS A 119 -3.07 8.45 11.37
C LYS A 119 -3.33 8.37 12.87
N THR A 120 -2.70 9.23 13.67
CA THR A 120 -2.94 9.28 15.11
C THR A 120 -4.38 9.67 15.43
N GLN A 121 -4.94 10.64 14.71
CA GLN A 121 -6.35 11.03 14.87
C GLN A 121 -7.30 9.91 14.46
N MET A 122 -7.01 9.20 13.35
CA MET A 122 -7.81 8.05 12.91
C MET A 122 -7.75 6.89 13.92
N LEU A 123 -6.61 6.68 14.60
CA LEU A 123 -6.50 5.65 15.65
C LEU A 123 -7.28 6.03 16.91
N ALA A 124 -7.40 7.33 17.20
CA ALA A 124 -8.18 7.82 18.34
C ALA A 124 -9.70 7.74 18.10
N ASP A 125 -10.13 7.67 16.84
CA ASP A 125 -11.54 7.53 16.46
C ASP A 125 -11.89 6.06 16.23
N SER A 126 -12.65 5.49 17.16
CA SER A 126 -13.08 4.08 17.11
C SER A 126 -14.01 3.75 15.94
N SER A 127 -14.61 4.75 15.30
CA SER A 127 -15.51 4.58 14.15
C SER A 127 -14.73 4.34 12.85
N VAL A 128 -13.43 4.72 12.80
CA VAL A 128 -12.60 4.61 11.62
C VAL A 128 -11.75 3.33 11.67
N PRO A 129 -11.89 2.40 10.70
CA PRO A 129 -11.04 1.21 10.62
C PRO A 129 -9.62 1.58 10.11
N SER A 130 -8.86 2.31 10.93
CA SER A 130 -7.57 2.93 10.61
C SER A 130 -6.53 1.95 10.04
N ALA A 131 -6.59 0.68 10.45
CA ALA A 131 -5.72 -0.39 9.94
C ALA A 131 -5.99 -0.75 8.46
N ARG A 132 -7.14 -0.37 7.91
CA ARG A 132 -7.54 -0.63 6.52
C ARG A 132 -7.36 0.60 5.61
N VAL A 133 -7.02 1.75 6.19
CA VAL A 133 -6.86 3.01 5.45
C VAL A 133 -5.39 3.29 5.22
N LYS A 134 -5.03 3.51 3.95
CA LYS A 134 -3.71 3.99 3.55
C LYS A 134 -3.76 5.51 3.40
N VAL A 135 -2.99 6.22 4.20
CA VAL A 135 -2.83 7.67 4.09
C VAL A 135 -1.56 7.98 3.29
N VAL A 136 -1.69 8.78 2.26
CA VAL A 136 -0.57 9.31 1.44
C VAL A 136 -0.67 10.82 1.45
N THR A 137 0.44 11.47 1.77
CA THR A 137 0.54 12.94 1.78
C THR A 137 1.67 13.38 0.87
N GLU A 138 1.38 14.31 -0.04
CA GLU A 138 2.33 14.90 -0.96
C GLU A 138 2.07 16.40 -1.13
N ASN A 139 3.09 17.25 -0.87
CA ASN A 139 2.99 18.72 -0.89
C ASN A 139 1.81 19.29 -0.08
N GLY A 140 1.54 18.70 1.09
CA GLY A 140 0.43 19.10 1.95
C GLY A 140 -0.96 18.61 1.51
N ILE A 141 -1.05 17.83 0.43
CA ILE A 141 -2.29 17.21 -0.06
C ILE A 141 -2.36 15.77 0.48
N VAL A 142 -3.51 15.41 1.05
CA VAL A 142 -3.78 14.09 1.63
C VAL A 142 -4.65 13.26 0.72
#